data_c879b3960a887914c5ee86da5c7b2907
#
_entry.id   c879b3960a887914c5ee86da5c7b2907
#
_cell.length_a   1.000
_cell.length_b   1.000
_cell.length_c   1.000
_cell.angle_alpha   90.00
_cell.angle_beta   90.00
_cell.angle_gamma   90.00
#
_symmetry.space_group_name_H-M   'P 1'
#
loop_
_entity.id
_entity.type
_entity.pdbx_description
1 polymer ?
#
loop_
_entity_poly.entity_id
_entity_poly.type
_entity_poly.pdbx_seq_one_letter_code
_entity_poly.pdbx_strand_id
1 'polypeptide(L)'
;ENGQVKNKGIVKDGRIEGSYNEWFDNGQKKIEINYKDGKYNGKTTAWYKDGQKEKQENYKDGEPSGKQTAWYENGQKAAELNYKDEKLFGKQTNWFDNGQIEIEVNYKDGKREGRVTKWYKHGEIATEQVYINDECISGC
;
A
#
# COMPACT_ATOMS: atom_id res chain seq x y z
N GLU A 1 -20.14 26.63 -6.41
CA GLU A 1 -19.95 25.68 -5.28
C GLU A 1 -20.82 24.46 -5.57
N ASN A 2 -20.23 23.44 -6.14
CA ASN A 2 -20.92 22.17 -6.42
C ASN A 2 -21.16 21.46 -5.08
N GLY A 3 -22.46 21.37 -4.69
CA GLY A 3 -22.92 20.74 -3.46
C GLY A 3 -22.75 19.22 -3.39
N GLN A 4 -21.59 18.70 -3.75
CA GLN A 4 -21.26 17.28 -3.58
C GLN A 4 -20.91 17.02 -2.14
N VAL A 5 -21.62 16.08 -1.53
CA VAL A 5 -21.35 15.60 -0.16
C VAL A 5 -19.95 15.01 -0.13
N LYS A 6 -19.00 15.78 0.41
CA LYS A 6 -17.58 15.39 0.50
C LYS A 6 -17.30 14.31 1.54
N ASN A 7 -18.28 13.99 2.41
CA ASN A 7 -18.12 13.03 3.51
C ASN A 7 -19.41 12.28 3.82
N LYS A 8 -19.31 10.96 3.95
CA LYS A 8 -20.32 10.12 4.60
C LYS A 8 -19.61 9.20 5.60
N GLY A 9 -19.41 9.67 6.81
CA GLY A 9 -19.09 8.86 7.97
C GLY A 9 -20.23 8.93 8.97
N ILE A 10 -20.53 7.84 9.63
CA ILE A 10 -21.47 7.81 10.75
C ILE A 10 -20.64 8.03 12.02
N VAL A 11 -21.06 8.98 12.86
CA VAL A 11 -20.48 9.15 14.21
C VAL A 11 -21.39 8.46 15.20
N LYS A 12 -20.88 7.47 15.90
CA LYS A 12 -21.55 6.76 16.98
C LYS A 12 -20.72 6.92 18.26
N ASP A 13 -21.36 7.40 19.34
CA ASP A 13 -20.70 7.63 20.63
C ASP A 13 -19.40 8.45 20.54
N GLY A 14 -19.38 9.48 19.64
CA GLY A 14 -18.25 10.36 19.41
C GLY A 14 -17.13 9.74 18.56
N ARG A 15 -17.32 8.53 18.01
CA ARG A 15 -16.34 7.83 17.15
C ARG A 15 -16.89 7.62 15.74
N ILE A 16 -16.00 7.64 14.77
CA ILE A 16 -16.36 7.33 13.38
C ILE A 16 -16.55 5.82 13.25
N GLU A 17 -17.69 5.44 12.64
CA GLU A 17 -18.06 4.07 12.34
C GLU A 17 -18.41 3.89 10.86
N GLY A 18 -18.07 2.74 10.30
CA GLY A 18 -18.41 2.38 8.93
C GLY A 18 -17.56 3.08 7.88
N SER A 19 -18.12 3.26 6.69
CA SER A 19 -17.39 3.78 5.54
C SER A 19 -17.38 5.30 5.50
N TYR A 20 -16.18 5.87 5.41
CA TYR A 20 -15.94 7.27 5.13
C TYR A 20 -15.52 7.43 3.67
N ASN A 21 -16.11 8.37 2.95
CA ASN A 21 -15.86 8.58 1.54
C ASN A 21 -15.64 10.06 1.21
N GLU A 22 -14.64 10.34 0.36
CA GLU A 22 -14.44 11.65 -0.27
C GLU A 22 -14.48 11.51 -1.80
N TRP A 23 -14.83 12.59 -2.47
CA TRP A 23 -14.85 12.68 -3.92
C TRP A 23 -14.05 13.90 -4.41
N PHE A 24 -13.48 13.78 -5.59
CA PHE A 24 -12.91 14.88 -6.33
C PHE A 24 -14.01 15.83 -6.85
N ASP A 25 -13.63 17.04 -7.25
CA ASP A 25 -14.55 18.03 -7.80
C ASP A 25 -15.21 17.56 -9.11
N ASN A 26 -14.58 16.63 -9.84
CA ASN A 26 -15.12 16.00 -11.04
C ASN A 26 -16.13 14.86 -10.74
N GLY A 27 -16.44 14.59 -9.47
CA GLY A 27 -17.38 13.55 -9.06
C GLY A 27 -16.80 12.15 -8.92
N GLN A 28 -15.57 11.92 -9.28
CA GLN A 28 -14.87 10.66 -9.07
C GLN A 28 -14.56 10.46 -7.59
N LYS A 29 -14.64 9.21 -7.13
CA LYS A 29 -14.25 8.87 -5.76
C LYS A 29 -12.75 9.14 -5.58
N LYS A 30 -12.39 9.79 -4.46
CA LYS A 30 -11.02 10.14 -4.09
C LYS A 30 -10.46 9.17 -3.07
N ILE A 31 -11.24 8.88 -2.02
CA ILE A 31 -10.84 7.94 -0.96
C ILE A 31 -12.05 7.27 -0.35
N GLU A 32 -11.88 6.02 0.03
CA GLU A 32 -12.80 5.25 0.86
C GLU A 32 -12.02 4.60 2.00
N ILE A 33 -12.46 4.86 3.23
CA ILE A 33 -11.84 4.33 4.44
C ILE A 33 -12.93 3.62 5.25
N ASN A 34 -12.64 2.43 5.75
CA ASN A 34 -13.52 1.73 6.67
C ASN A 34 -13.02 1.89 8.11
N TYR A 35 -13.94 2.29 8.98
CA TYR A 35 -13.70 2.51 10.42
C TYR A 35 -14.49 1.54 11.27
N LYS A 36 -13.88 1.14 12.38
CA LYS A 36 -14.52 0.45 13.50
C LYS A 36 -13.97 1.04 14.79
N ASP A 37 -14.86 1.45 15.70
CA ASP A 37 -14.49 2.07 16.99
C ASP A 37 -13.53 3.27 16.84
N GLY A 38 -13.66 4.05 15.75
CA GLY A 38 -12.81 5.20 15.43
C GLY A 38 -11.43 4.85 14.85
N LYS A 39 -11.14 3.58 14.59
CA LYS A 39 -9.88 3.11 14.00
C LYS A 39 -10.10 2.58 12.58
N TYR A 40 -9.07 2.66 11.76
CA TYR A 40 -9.06 2.00 10.44
C TYR A 40 -9.27 0.50 10.63
N ASN A 41 -10.26 -0.04 9.95
CA ASN A 41 -10.55 -1.47 10.03
C ASN A 41 -11.16 -1.97 8.71
N GLY A 42 -10.46 -2.86 8.05
CA GLY A 42 -10.79 -3.33 6.72
C GLY A 42 -10.02 -2.58 5.62
N LYS A 43 -10.62 -2.53 4.45
CA LYS A 43 -9.99 -1.98 3.24
C LYS A 43 -10.08 -0.45 3.20
N THR A 44 -8.98 0.19 2.88
CA THR A 44 -8.89 1.60 2.48
C THR A 44 -8.46 1.67 1.02
N THR A 45 -9.13 2.50 0.22
CA THR A 45 -8.78 2.67 -1.19
C THR A 45 -8.73 4.16 -1.53
N ALA A 46 -7.67 4.58 -2.18
CA ALA A 46 -7.53 5.90 -2.80
C ALA A 46 -7.50 5.77 -4.32
N TRP A 47 -7.97 6.79 -5.00
CA TRP A 47 -8.03 6.85 -6.48
C TRP A 47 -7.43 8.15 -6.99
N TYR A 48 -6.87 8.10 -8.16
CA TYR A 48 -6.51 9.26 -8.97
C TYR A 48 -7.77 9.96 -9.52
N LYS A 49 -7.62 11.20 -10.00
CA LYS A 49 -8.73 11.99 -10.56
C LYS A 49 -9.38 11.38 -11.80
N ASP A 50 -8.67 10.50 -12.51
CA ASP A 50 -9.17 9.76 -13.68
C ASP A 50 -9.98 8.50 -13.31
N GLY A 51 -10.08 8.18 -12.01
CA GLY A 51 -10.81 7.04 -11.46
C GLY A 51 -9.98 5.75 -11.34
N GLN A 52 -8.72 5.74 -11.76
CA GLN A 52 -7.81 4.62 -11.53
C GLN A 52 -7.41 4.54 -10.05
N LYS A 53 -7.17 3.33 -9.54
CA LYS A 53 -6.67 3.17 -8.18
C LYS A 53 -5.26 3.73 -8.06
N GLU A 54 -5.03 4.51 -7.01
CA GLU A 54 -3.73 4.98 -6.54
C GLU A 54 -3.17 4.04 -5.48
N LYS A 55 -4.04 3.61 -4.53
CA LYS A 55 -3.61 2.85 -3.35
C LYS A 55 -4.74 1.99 -2.83
N GLN A 56 -4.41 0.79 -2.39
CA GLN A 56 -5.33 -0.08 -1.67
C GLN A 56 -4.59 -0.73 -0.50
N GLU A 57 -5.07 -0.47 0.69
CA GLU A 57 -4.47 -0.91 1.94
C GLU A 57 -5.51 -1.64 2.78
N ASN A 58 -5.07 -2.58 3.61
CA ASN A 58 -5.92 -3.28 4.56
C ASN A 58 -5.41 -3.01 5.98
N TYR A 59 -6.36 -2.80 6.88
CA TYR A 59 -6.11 -2.48 8.29
C TYR A 59 -6.95 -3.37 9.20
N LYS A 60 -6.42 -3.61 10.38
CA LYS A 60 -7.12 -4.26 11.50
C LYS A 60 -6.82 -3.48 12.76
N ASP A 61 -7.86 -2.98 13.44
CA ASP A 61 -7.77 -2.22 14.69
C ASP A 61 -6.80 -1.02 14.65
N GLY A 62 -6.67 -0.40 13.46
CA GLY A 62 -5.81 0.76 13.21
C GLY A 62 -4.44 0.42 12.65
N GLU A 63 -4.02 -0.84 12.66
CA GLU A 63 -2.70 -1.30 12.20
C GLU A 63 -2.76 -1.94 10.81
N PRO A 64 -1.72 -1.77 9.97
CA PRO A 64 -1.64 -2.42 8.68
C PRO A 64 -1.73 -3.94 8.81
N SER A 65 -2.55 -4.59 7.97
CA SER A 65 -2.79 -6.03 8.00
C SER A 65 -3.03 -6.58 6.60
N GLY A 66 -2.34 -7.64 6.25
CA GLY A 66 -2.48 -8.24 4.92
C GLY A 66 -1.84 -7.43 3.80
N LYS A 67 -2.39 -7.58 2.60
CA LYS A 67 -1.83 -7.01 1.37
C LYS A 67 -2.04 -5.51 1.26
N GLN A 68 -0.98 -4.79 0.88
CA GLN A 68 -0.95 -3.39 0.54
C GLN A 68 -0.49 -3.27 -0.92
N THR A 69 -1.16 -2.46 -1.72
CA THR A 69 -0.81 -2.26 -3.14
C THR A 69 -0.91 -0.79 -3.50
N ALA A 70 0.05 -0.29 -4.26
CA ALA A 70 0.04 1.05 -4.86
C ALA A 70 0.21 0.94 -6.38
N TRP A 71 -0.33 1.90 -7.10
CA TRP A 71 -0.26 2.01 -8.56
C TRP A 71 0.18 3.39 -8.98
N TYR A 72 0.84 3.48 -10.11
CA TYR A 72 1.11 4.72 -10.82
C TYR A 72 -0.14 5.24 -11.54
N GLU A 73 -0.15 6.52 -11.91
CA GLU A 73 -1.23 7.11 -12.72
C GLU A 73 -1.45 6.41 -14.06
N ASN A 74 -0.41 5.77 -14.62
CA ASN A 74 -0.54 4.97 -15.84
C ASN A 74 -1.21 3.59 -15.63
N GLY A 75 -1.69 3.29 -14.41
CA GLY A 75 -2.37 2.05 -14.04
C GLY A 75 -1.47 0.86 -13.72
N GLN A 76 -0.16 0.99 -13.90
CA GLN A 76 0.79 -0.07 -13.55
C GLN A 76 1.05 -0.10 -12.04
N LYS A 77 1.33 -1.28 -11.49
CA LYS A 77 1.72 -1.41 -10.09
C LYS A 77 2.99 -0.62 -9.81
N ALA A 78 3.01 0.09 -8.68
CA ALA A 78 4.17 0.77 -8.14
C ALA A 78 4.80 0.00 -6.97
N ALA A 79 3.96 -0.58 -6.10
CA ALA A 79 4.43 -1.37 -4.96
C ALA A 79 3.40 -2.40 -4.52
N GLU A 80 3.89 -3.51 -4.00
CA GLU A 80 3.09 -4.54 -3.33
C GLU A 80 3.87 -5.10 -2.16
N LEU A 81 3.22 -5.17 -0.99
CA LEU A 81 3.80 -5.71 0.23
C LEU A 81 2.71 -6.31 1.12
N ASN A 82 3.09 -7.10 2.10
CA ASN A 82 2.17 -7.75 3.01
C ASN A 82 2.58 -7.55 4.47
N TYR A 83 1.57 -7.41 5.32
CA TYR A 83 1.71 -7.40 6.77
C TYR A 83 1.06 -8.62 7.40
N LYS A 84 1.72 -9.19 8.38
CA LYS A 84 1.20 -10.23 9.27
C LYS A 84 1.61 -9.88 10.70
N ASP A 85 0.66 -9.88 11.62
CA ASP A 85 0.92 -9.54 13.04
C ASP A 85 1.71 -8.23 13.18
N GLU A 86 1.23 -7.16 12.49
CA GLU A 86 1.79 -5.80 12.46
C GLU A 86 3.22 -5.69 11.85
N LYS A 87 3.76 -6.78 11.31
CA LYS A 87 5.11 -6.84 10.74
C LYS A 87 5.08 -7.14 9.24
N LEU A 88 6.04 -6.60 8.52
CA LEU A 88 6.28 -6.99 7.13
C LEU A 88 6.54 -8.49 7.04
N PHE A 89 5.88 -9.13 6.10
CA PHE A 89 5.93 -10.57 5.89
C PHE A 89 5.91 -10.94 4.41
N GLY A 90 6.78 -11.89 4.04
CA GLY A 90 6.86 -12.39 2.68
C GLY A 90 7.51 -11.41 1.71
N LYS A 91 7.17 -11.53 0.46
CA LYS A 91 7.78 -10.76 -0.62
C LYS A 91 7.18 -9.35 -0.72
N GLN A 92 8.05 -8.35 -0.74
CA GLN A 92 7.77 -7.00 -1.21
C GLN A 92 8.35 -6.83 -2.61
N THR A 93 7.60 -6.20 -3.50
CA THR A 93 8.07 -5.83 -4.84
C THR A 93 7.70 -4.38 -5.12
N ASN A 94 8.67 -3.60 -5.59
CA ASN A 94 8.41 -2.29 -6.18
C ASN A 94 8.73 -2.36 -7.68
N TRP A 95 8.01 -1.57 -8.44
CA TRP A 95 8.16 -1.47 -9.89
C TRP A 95 8.44 -0.03 -10.30
N PHE A 96 9.17 0.13 -11.38
CA PHE A 96 9.23 1.39 -12.12
C PHE A 96 7.92 1.67 -12.86
N ASP A 97 7.72 2.91 -13.25
CA ASP A 97 6.53 3.38 -14.01
C ASP A 97 6.41 2.75 -15.42
N ASN A 98 7.46 2.10 -15.92
CA ASN A 98 7.45 1.31 -17.16
C ASN A 98 7.06 -0.17 -16.93
N GLY A 99 6.72 -0.58 -15.70
CA GLY A 99 6.33 -1.93 -15.32
C GLY A 99 7.48 -2.90 -15.03
N GLN A 100 8.72 -2.49 -15.20
CA GLN A 100 9.89 -3.26 -14.82
C GLN A 100 10.04 -3.29 -13.30
N ILE A 101 10.51 -4.42 -12.76
CA ILE A 101 10.79 -4.52 -11.32
C ILE A 101 11.96 -3.59 -10.97
N GLU A 102 11.80 -2.82 -9.89
CA GLU A 102 12.84 -1.97 -9.30
C GLU A 102 13.57 -2.69 -8.18
N ILE A 103 12.82 -3.32 -7.28
CA ILE A 103 13.37 -4.06 -6.14
C ILE A 103 12.45 -5.19 -5.71
N GLU A 104 13.04 -6.32 -5.33
CA GLU A 104 12.40 -7.39 -4.59
C GLU A 104 13.12 -7.62 -3.27
N VAL A 105 12.35 -7.71 -2.18
CA VAL A 105 12.82 -7.98 -0.83
C VAL A 105 11.93 -9.03 -0.19
N ASN A 106 12.50 -9.98 0.54
CA ASN A 106 11.73 -10.89 1.36
C ASN A 106 11.84 -10.51 2.83
N TYR A 107 10.71 -10.58 3.53
CA TYR A 107 10.61 -10.27 4.95
C TYR A 107 10.09 -11.47 5.75
N LYS A 108 10.67 -11.65 6.93
CA LYS A 108 10.21 -12.58 7.96
C LYS A 108 10.21 -11.84 9.29
N ASP A 109 9.08 -11.83 9.97
CA ASP A 109 8.92 -11.14 11.26
C ASP A 109 9.37 -9.66 11.25
N GLY A 110 9.15 -8.95 10.13
CA GLY A 110 9.51 -7.54 9.94
C GLY A 110 10.97 -7.29 9.55
N LYS A 111 11.78 -8.34 9.41
CA LYS A 111 13.21 -8.25 9.05
C LYS A 111 13.46 -8.81 7.65
N ARG A 112 14.43 -8.23 6.94
CA ARG A 112 14.87 -8.77 5.65
C ARG A 112 15.46 -10.15 5.85
N GLU A 113 15.02 -11.10 5.03
CA GLU A 113 15.43 -12.49 5.07
C GLU A 113 15.59 -13.02 3.65
N GLY A 114 16.77 -13.50 3.33
CA GLY A 114 17.11 -14.00 2.00
C GLY A 114 17.57 -12.94 1.03
N ARG A 115 17.32 -13.17 -0.25
CA ARG A 115 17.81 -12.34 -1.35
C ARG A 115 17.06 -11.01 -1.45
N VAL A 116 17.82 -9.93 -1.64
CA VAL A 116 17.35 -8.60 -2.04
C VAL A 116 18.00 -8.30 -3.40
N THR A 117 17.17 -8.08 -4.41
CA THR A 117 17.64 -7.75 -5.76
C THR A 117 17.09 -6.40 -6.18
N LYS A 118 17.94 -5.55 -6.70
CA LYS A 118 17.59 -4.27 -7.33
C LYS A 118 17.93 -4.32 -8.81
N TRP A 119 17.07 -3.70 -9.61
CA TRP A 119 17.25 -3.58 -11.05
C TRP A 119 17.33 -2.13 -11.49
N TYR A 120 18.03 -1.90 -12.58
CA TYR A 120 17.92 -0.66 -13.33
C TYR A 120 16.62 -0.61 -14.12
N LYS A 121 16.15 0.58 -14.47
CA LYS A 121 14.90 0.79 -15.22
C LYS A 121 14.86 0.08 -16.59
N HIS A 122 16.01 -0.26 -17.15
CA HIS A 122 16.13 -1.03 -18.39
C HIS A 122 16.19 -2.55 -18.17
N GLY A 123 16.05 -3.04 -16.93
CA GLY A 123 15.86 -4.45 -16.58
C GLY A 123 17.12 -5.22 -16.20
N GLU A 124 18.30 -4.62 -16.28
CA GLU A 124 19.53 -5.25 -15.79
C GLU A 124 19.63 -5.19 -14.27
N ILE A 125 20.26 -6.22 -13.66
CA ILE A 125 20.49 -6.26 -12.21
C ILE A 125 21.50 -5.16 -11.84
N ALA A 126 21.10 -4.29 -10.92
CA ALA A 126 21.95 -3.26 -10.35
C ALA A 126 22.72 -3.78 -9.14
N THR A 127 22.04 -4.48 -8.24
CA THR A 127 22.67 -5.11 -7.06
C THR A 127 21.92 -6.36 -6.65
N GLU A 128 22.65 -7.31 -6.08
CA GLU A 128 22.11 -8.51 -5.47
C GLU A 128 22.79 -8.74 -4.12
N GLN A 129 22.00 -8.81 -3.06
CA GLN A 129 22.47 -8.93 -1.69
C GLN A 129 21.70 -10.04 -0.98
N VAL A 130 22.30 -10.66 0.04
CA VAL A 130 21.65 -11.67 0.87
C VAL A 130 21.64 -11.20 2.32
N TYR A 131 20.48 -11.30 2.95
CA TYR A 131 20.23 -10.88 4.32
C TYR A 131 19.76 -12.04 5.19
N ILE A 132 20.21 -12.04 6.45
CA ILE A 132 19.67 -12.87 7.54
C ILE A 132 19.37 -11.92 8.71
N ASN A 133 18.11 -11.86 9.15
CA ASN A 133 17.67 -10.99 10.24
C ASN A 133 18.12 -9.52 10.10
N ASP A 134 18.03 -8.94 8.90
CA ASP A 134 18.50 -7.59 8.52
C ASP A 134 20.02 -7.41 8.40
N GLU A 135 20.82 -8.41 8.72
CA GLU A 135 22.26 -8.36 8.50
C GLU A 135 22.58 -8.77 7.06
N CYS A 136 23.32 -7.93 6.33
CA CYS A 136 23.83 -8.30 5.02
C CYS A 136 24.97 -9.28 5.17
N ILE A 137 24.85 -10.47 4.56
CA ILE A 137 25.85 -11.55 4.65
C ILE A 137 26.57 -11.81 3.32
N SER A 138 26.08 -11.27 2.21
CA SER A 138 26.70 -11.39 0.89
C SER A 138 26.27 -10.23 -0.01
N GLY A 139 27.16 -9.80 -0.88
CA GLY A 139 26.92 -8.72 -1.84
C GLY A 139 26.90 -7.32 -1.21
N CYS A 140 27.32 -7.19 0.02
CA CYS A 140 27.40 -5.91 0.74
C CYS A 140 28.59 -5.04 0.20
#